data_3c2e6a82db3923a8fb6193036c2ffa54
#
_entry.id   3c2e6a82db3923a8fb6193036c2ffa54
#
_cell.length_a   1.000
_cell.length_b   1.000
_cell.length_c   1.000
_cell.angle_alpha   90.00
_cell.angle_beta   90.00
_cell.angle_gamma   90.00
#
_symmetry.space_group_name_H-M   'P 1'
#
loop_
_entity.id
_entity.type
_entity.pdbx_description
1 polymer ?
#
loop_
_entity_poly.entity_id
_entity_poly.type
_entity_poly.pdbx_seq_one_letter_code
_entity_poly.pdbx_strand_id
1 'polypeptide(L)'
;MYSADERPVIRMMALITGYKDAKKAAAVLKTHRIPVQYLCRGEGTASSELMDYLGLGTTDKAVLLCVVLKSQVPDLLRTLKEELRLDKPGKGIAFTFPVLGINSFVMNMLREDIQQKIVEHLERSEAQMISYMTHSFLMITINQGYSEEVMDAAKESGATGGTVLHARRLGTEEPMKKWGISIQPEKEIIFILTEQDKKHAIMRAIGEKCGLHSEAQGIVISIPVDAVAGLEKP
;
A
#
# COMPACT_ATOMS: atom_id res chain seq x y z
N MET A 1 22.86 -25.55 -6.63
CA MET A 1 22.26 -25.71 -5.28
C MET A 1 22.11 -24.29 -4.72
N TYR A 2 20.92 -23.72 -4.78
CA TYR A 2 20.67 -22.35 -4.29
C TYR A 2 20.77 -22.35 -2.78
N SER A 3 21.37 -21.30 -2.21
CA SER A 3 21.39 -21.11 -0.75
C SER A 3 19.96 -20.90 -0.23
N ALA A 4 19.73 -21.10 1.07
CA ALA A 4 18.39 -20.93 1.67
C ALA A 4 17.80 -19.51 1.45
N ASP A 5 18.65 -18.54 1.08
CA ASP A 5 18.30 -17.14 0.82
C ASP A 5 17.85 -16.88 -0.63
N GLU A 6 18.00 -17.84 -1.54
CA GLU A 6 17.73 -17.68 -2.99
C GLU A 6 16.36 -18.20 -3.45
N ARG A 7 15.46 -18.50 -2.52
CA ARG A 7 14.12 -18.99 -2.90
C ARG A 7 13.29 -17.85 -3.50
N PRO A 8 12.60 -18.09 -4.63
CA PRO A 8 11.74 -17.09 -5.22
C PRO A 8 10.56 -16.80 -4.25
N VAL A 9 10.57 -15.63 -3.69
CA VAL A 9 9.52 -15.15 -2.79
C VAL A 9 8.78 -14.04 -3.50
N ILE A 10 7.46 -14.09 -3.45
CA ILE A 10 6.61 -13.07 -4.05
C ILE A 10 6.45 -11.89 -3.08
N ARG A 11 6.47 -10.71 -3.66
CA ARG A 11 6.12 -9.46 -3.00
C ARG A 11 5.01 -8.74 -3.77
N MET A 12 4.15 -8.06 -3.06
CA MET A 12 3.39 -6.97 -3.64
C MET A 12 4.24 -5.71 -3.54
N MET A 13 4.36 -4.96 -4.61
CA MET A 13 4.94 -3.63 -4.60
C MET A 13 3.84 -2.61 -4.79
N ALA A 14 3.86 -1.57 -3.97
CA ALA A 14 3.06 -0.38 -4.13
C ALA A 14 3.98 0.80 -4.49
N LEU A 15 3.61 1.53 -5.54
CA LEU A 15 4.22 2.81 -5.91
C LEU A 15 3.12 3.87 -5.89
N ILE A 16 3.30 4.88 -5.06
CA ILE A 16 2.42 6.04 -4.99
C ILE A 16 3.19 7.22 -5.57
N THR A 17 2.69 7.84 -6.63
CA THR A 17 3.35 8.96 -7.30
C THR A 17 2.33 9.94 -7.86
N GLY A 18 2.76 11.09 -8.41
CA GLY A 18 1.87 11.99 -9.14
C GLY A 18 1.27 11.31 -10.38
N TYR A 19 0.00 11.57 -10.66
CA TYR A 19 -0.70 10.92 -11.78
C TYR A 19 0.00 11.13 -13.13
N LYS A 20 0.68 12.26 -13.31
CA LYS A 20 1.47 12.58 -14.52
C LYS A 20 2.66 11.63 -14.70
N ASP A 21 3.24 11.13 -13.61
CA ASP A 21 4.40 10.23 -13.62
C ASP A 21 3.99 8.74 -13.78
N ALA A 22 2.69 8.41 -13.71
CA ALA A 22 2.18 7.04 -13.80
C ALA A 22 2.60 6.31 -15.09
N LYS A 23 2.58 7.01 -16.23
CA LYS A 23 3.00 6.43 -17.52
C LYS A 23 4.48 6.04 -17.51
N LYS A 24 5.33 6.87 -16.90
CA LYS A 24 6.76 6.62 -16.77
C LYS A 24 7.01 5.43 -15.85
N ALA A 25 6.31 5.38 -14.72
CA ALA A 25 6.34 4.24 -13.81
C ALA A 25 5.94 2.93 -14.51
N ALA A 26 4.82 2.94 -15.24
CA ALA A 26 4.37 1.76 -15.99
C ALA A 26 5.39 1.30 -17.04
N ALA A 27 6.11 2.22 -17.69
CA ALA A 27 7.19 1.88 -18.62
C ALA A 27 8.35 1.17 -17.92
N VAL A 28 8.75 1.62 -16.73
CA VAL A 28 9.77 0.95 -15.90
C VAL A 28 9.31 -0.47 -15.55
N LEU A 29 8.08 -0.64 -15.06
CA LEU A 29 7.53 -1.96 -14.73
C LEU A 29 7.51 -2.90 -15.94
N LYS A 30 7.17 -2.39 -17.13
CA LYS A 30 7.20 -3.14 -18.38
C LYS A 30 8.60 -3.59 -18.76
N THR A 31 9.60 -2.73 -18.62
CA THR A 31 11.01 -3.06 -18.88
C THR A 31 11.50 -4.18 -17.97
N HIS A 32 11.06 -4.19 -16.71
CA HIS A 32 11.35 -5.26 -15.75
C HIS A 32 10.47 -6.51 -15.92
N ARG A 33 9.63 -6.55 -16.97
CA ARG A 33 8.73 -7.67 -17.29
C ARG A 33 7.81 -8.06 -16.14
N ILE A 34 7.29 -7.07 -15.43
CA ILE A 34 6.33 -7.31 -14.34
C ILE A 34 4.97 -7.62 -14.96
N PRO A 35 4.41 -8.84 -14.77
CA PRO A 35 3.22 -9.29 -15.52
C PRO A 35 1.90 -8.73 -14.96
N VAL A 36 1.83 -8.52 -13.66
CA VAL A 36 0.58 -8.11 -12.98
C VAL A 36 0.75 -6.71 -12.43
N GLN A 37 -0.03 -5.78 -12.97
CA GLN A 37 0.02 -4.36 -12.61
C GLN A 37 -1.40 -3.82 -12.51
N TYR A 38 -1.69 -3.07 -11.45
CA TYR A 38 -2.95 -2.35 -11.26
C TYR A 38 -2.64 -0.87 -11.07
N LEU A 39 -3.40 -0.02 -11.75
CA LEU A 39 -3.33 1.42 -11.60
C LEU A 39 -4.63 1.90 -10.95
N CYS A 40 -4.51 2.50 -9.77
CA CYS A 40 -5.61 3.17 -9.09
C CYS A 40 -5.36 4.68 -9.12
N ARG A 41 -6.43 5.46 -9.16
CA ARG A 41 -6.39 6.90 -8.96
C ARG A 41 -6.71 7.20 -7.50
N GLY A 42 -5.98 8.12 -6.92
CA GLY A 42 -6.18 8.53 -5.54
C GLY A 42 -5.85 10.00 -5.33
N GLU A 43 -6.07 10.48 -4.12
CA GLU A 43 -5.74 11.82 -3.70
C GLU A 43 -4.76 11.78 -2.53
N GLY A 44 -3.75 12.65 -2.58
CA GLY A 44 -2.78 12.81 -1.52
C GLY A 44 -3.34 13.72 -0.42
N THR A 45 -3.16 13.32 0.82
CA THR A 45 -3.62 14.07 2.01
C THR A 45 -2.49 14.83 2.71
N ALA A 46 -1.25 14.69 2.25
CA ALA A 46 -0.14 15.50 2.76
C ALA A 46 -0.24 16.89 2.16
N SER A 47 -0.66 17.86 2.96
CA SER A 47 -0.61 19.28 2.63
C SER A 47 0.72 19.84 3.14
N SER A 48 1.53 20.46 2.27
CA SER A 48 2.39 21.53 2.73
C SER A 48 1.55 22.80 2.65
N GLU A 49 1.28 23.44 3.76
CA GLU A 49 0.51 24.70 3.83
C GLU A 49 1.01 25.73 2.80
N LEU A 50 2.30 25.71 2.50
CA LEU A 50 2.92 26.59 1.51
C LEU A 50 2.55 26.23 0.06
N MET A 51 2.41 24.92 -0.25
CA MET A 51 2.06 24.46 -1.60
C MET A 51 0.58 24.71 -1.89
N ASP A 52 -0.28 24.56 -0.89
CA ASP A 52 -1.71 24.86 -0.99
C ASP A 52 -1.95 26.37 -1.13
N TYR A 53 -1.21 27.18 -0.39
CA TYR A 53 -1.28 28.65 -0.51
C TYR A 53 -0.85 29.17 -1.89
N LEU A 54 0.09 28.50 -2.54
CA LEU A 54 0.58 28.84 -3.89
C LEU A 54 -0.20 28.18 -5.01
N GLY A 55 -1.19 27.34 -4.71
CA GLY A 55 -1.96 26.61 -5.73
C GLY A 55 -1.14 25.62 -6.55
N LEU A 56 0.03 25.21 -6.06
CA LEU A 56 0.99 24.35 -6.79
C LEU A 56 0.86 22.86 -6.43
N GLY A 57 0.05 22.52 -5.44
CA GLY A 57 -0.17 21.14 -5.01
C GLY A 57 -1.19 20.42 -5.89
N THR A 58 -0.77 19.41 -6.66
CA THR A 58 -1.72 18.47 -7.24
C THR A 58 -1.96 17.34 -6.26
N THR A 59 -3.20 17.22 -5.76
CA THR A 59 -3.64 16.12 -4.90
C THR A 59 -3.74 14.80 -5.68
N ASP A 60 -3.89 14.88 -7.00
CA ASP A 60 -4.00 13.70 -7.88
C ASP A 60 -2.79 12.78 -7.78
N LYS A 61 -3.03 11.57 -7.27
CA LYS A 61 -2.03 10.50 -7.13
C LYS A 61 -2.40 9.29 -8.00
N ALA A 62 -1.37 8.61 -8.47
CA ALA A 62 -1.46 7.29 -9.03
C ALA A 62 -0.88 6.29 -8.02
N VAL A 63 -1.64 5.22 -7.75
CA VAL A 63 -1.17 4.08 -6.98
C VAL A 63 -1.03 2.91 -7.93
N LEU A 64 0.20 2.47 -8.15
CA LEU A 64 0.49 1.27 -8.93
C LEU A 64 0.76 0.12 -7.96
N LEU A 65 -0.02 -0.94 -8.09
CA LEU A 65 0.15 -2.19 -7.35
C LEU A 65 0.62 -3.26 -8.32
N CYS A 66 1.70 -3.97 -8.00
CA CYS A 66 2.19 -5.02 -8.86
C CYS A 66 2.80 -6.19 -8.06
N VAL A 67 2.74 -7.38 -8.66
CA VAL A 67 3.34 -8.59 -8.09
C VAL A 67 4.75 -8.73 -8.65
N VAL A 68 5.73 -8.83 -7.76
CA VAL A 68 7.15 -8.90 -8.11
C VAL A 68 7.84 -10.05 -7.37
N LEU A 69 8.92 -10.57 -7.93
CA LEU A 69 9.79 -11.49 -7.19
C LEU A 69 10.69 -10.70 -6.24
N LYS A 70 10.95 -11.23 -5.05
CA LYS A 70 11.85 -10.59 -4.06
C LYS A 70 13.23 -10.29 -4.67
N SER A 71 13.72 -11.18 -5.53
CA SER A 71 15.01 -10.99 -6.23
C SER A 71 15.04 -9.78 -7.18
N GLN A 72 13.89 -9.35 -7.68
CA GLN A 72 13.78 -8.18 -8.58
C GLN A 72 13.65 -6.86 -7.81
N VAL A 73 13.27 -6.90 -6.53
CA VAL A 73 12.96 -5.71 -5.72
C VAL A 73 14.10 -4.70 -5.67
N PRO A 74 15.36 -5.06 -5.36
CA PRO A 74 16.43 -4.08 -5.23
C PRO A 74 16.69 -3.28 -6.52
N ASP A 75 16.73 -3.98 -7.66
CA ASP A 75 16.96 -3.36 -8.95
C ASP A 75 15.77 -2.50 -9.40
N LEU A 76 14.58 -3.00 -9.21
CA LEU A 76 13.34 -2.30 -9.54
C LEU A 76 13.17 -1.02 -8.71
N LEU A 77 13.40 -1.07 -7.39
CA LEU A 77 13.31 0.12 -6.52
C LEU A 77 14.38 1.16 -6.88
N ARG A 78 15.60 0.71 -7.20
CA ARG A 78 16.66 1.61 -7.67
C ARG A 78 16.25 2.32 -8.95
N THR A 79 15.79 1.59 -9.96
CA THR A 79 15.36 2.17 -11.24
C THR A 79 14.19 3.14 -11.06
N LEU A 80 13.18 2.76 -10.25
CA LEU A 80 12.06 3.65 -9.95
C LEU A 80 12.51 4.93 -9.22
N LYS A 81 13.42 4.80 -8.26
CA LYS A 81 13.97 5.95 -7.54
C LYS A 81 14.68 6.94 -8.50
N GLU A 82 15.52 6.43 -9.38
CA GLU A 82 16.27 7.24 -10.35
C GLU A 82 15.32 7.87 -11.38
N GLU A 83 14.49 7.06 -12.03
CA GLU A 83 13.62 7.48 -13.12
C GLU A 83 12.52 8.47 -12.69
N LEU A 84 11.94 8.27 -11.51
CA LEU A 84 10.88 9.10 -10.97
C LEU A 84 11.38 10.17 -10.00
N ARG A 85 12.69 10.14 -9.68
CA ARG A 85 13.32 11.04 -8.70
C ARG A 85 12.64 10.97 -7.33
N LEU A 86 12.39 9.73 -6.85
CA LEU A 86 11.72 9.51 -5.57
C LEU A 86 12.52 10.02 -4.35
N ASP A 87 13.77 10.43 -4.57
CA ASP A 87 14.63 11.14 -3.61
C ASP A 87 14.23 12.61 -3.39
N LYS A 88 13.28 13.13 -4.18
CA LYS A 88 12.82 14.53 -4.08
C LYS A 88 11.46 14.62 -3.40
N PRO A 89 11.24 15.65 -2.56
CA PRO A 89 9.95 15.89 -1.91
C PRO A 89 8.79 15.88 -2.90
N GLY A 90 7.68 15.25 -2.51
CA GLY A 90 6.46 15.22 -3.30
C GLY A 90 6.46 14.33 -4.55
N LYS A 91 7.59 13.67 -4.88
CA LYS A 91 7.70 12.82 -6.07
C LYS A 91 7.04 11.46 -5.91
N GLY A 92 6.94 10.97 -4.69
CA GLY A 92 6.25 9.71 -4.41
C GLY A 92 7.07 8.76 -3.55
N ILE A 93 6.52 7.57 -3.37
CA ILE A 93 7.11 6.53 -2.54
C ILE A 93 6.86 5.17 -3.17
N ALA A 94 7.84 4.27 -3.12
CA ALA A 94 7.70 2.87 -3.49
C ALA A 94 8.10 1.99 -2.31
N PHE A 95 7.32 0.94 -2.08
CA PHE A 95 7.58 -0.03 -1.01
C PHE A 95 7.04 -1.40 -1.38
N THR A 96 7.53 -2.42 -0.70
CA THR A 96 7.08 -3.80 -0.90
C THR A 96 6.62 -4.42 0.41
N PHE A 97 5.76 -5.42 0.29
CA PHE A 97 5.29 -6.22 1.42
C PHE A 97 5.11 -7.69 1.00
N PRO A 98 5.26 -8.64 1.95
CA PRO A 98 5.14 -10.05 1.66
C PRO A 98 3.71 -10.41 1.22
N VAL A 99 3.60 -11.32 0.26
CA VAL A 99 2.33 -11.91 -0.15
C VAL A 99 2.20 -13.26 0.54
N LEU A 100 1.18 -13.40 1.37
CA LEU A 100 0.90 -14.62 2.12
C LEU A 100 -0.01 -15.59 1.37
N GLY A 101 -0.74 -15.11 0.37
CA GLY A 101 -1.58 -15.92 -0.49
C GLY A 101 -1.71 -15.30 -1.89
N ILE A 102 -1.77 -16.14 -2.91
CA ILE A 102 -1.94 -15.74 -4.30
C ILE A 102 -2.84 -16.75 -5.01
N ASN A 103 -3.71 -16.29 -5.88
CA ASN A 103 -4.59 -17.18 -6.60
C ASN A 103 -3.87 -17.90 -7.76
N SER A 104 -4.45 -19.00 -8.21
CA SER A 104 -3.88 -19.82 -9.29
C SER A 104 -3.68 -19.07 -10.61
N PHE A 105 -4.50 -18.07 -10.89
CA PHE A 105 -4.36 -17.27 -12.11
C PHE A 105 -3.05 -16.50 -12.15
N VAL A 106 -2.67 -15.85 -11.04
CA VAL A 106 -1.40 -15.13 -10.94
C VAL A 106 -0.23 -16.10 -10.91
N MET A 107 -0.40 -17.26 -10.26
CA MET A 107 0.61 -18.33 -10.27
C MET A 107 0.91 -18.84 -11.70
N ASN A 108 -0.12 -18.97 -12.54
CA ASN A 108 0.06 -19.43 -13.93
C ASN A 108 0.81 -18.43 -14.83
N MET A 109 0.88 -17.14 -14.42
CA MET A 109 1.69 -16.12 -15.10
C MET A 109 3.17 -16.19 -14.75
N LEU A 110 3.52 -16.92 -13.70
CA LEU A 110 4.90 -17.13 -13.27
C LEU A 110 5.44 -18.40 -13.95
N ARG A 111 6.77 -18.48 -14.05
CA ARG A 111 7.42 -19.66 -14.63
C ARG A 111 7.17 -20.89 -13.76
N GLU A 112 7.00 -22.06 -14.39
CA GLU A 112 6.71 -23.32 -13.70
C GLU A 112 7.77 -23.69 -12.65
N ASP A 113 9.06 -23.43 -12.93
CA ASP A 113 10.16 -23.67 -12.00
C ASP A 113 10.10 -22.83 -10.72
N ILE A 114 9.33 -21.74 -10.74
CA ILE A 114 9.12 -20.83 -9.61
C ILE A 114 7.88 -21.22 -8.81
N GLN A 115 6.84 -21.72 -9.46
CA GLN A 115 5.54 -22.00 -8.83
C GLN A 115 5.64 -22.96 -7.66
N GLN A 116 6.29 -24.11 -7.80
CA GLN A 116 6.45 -25.09 -6.72
C GLN A 116 7.19 -24.52 -5.50
N LYS A 117 8.24 -23.74 -5.73
CA LYS A 117 9.05 -23.15 -4.66
C LYS A 117 8.28 -22.06 -3.87
N ILE A 118 7.34 -21.39 -4.52
CA ILE A 118 6.51 -20.36 -3.88
C ILE A 118 5.52 -21.01 -2.90
N VAL A 119 4.85 -22.09 -3.29
CA VAL A 119 3.88 -22.79 -2.43
C VAL A 119 4.55 -23.28 -1.15
N GLU A 120 5.68 -23.97 -1.25
CA GLU A 120 6.42 -24.47 -0.08
C GLU A 120 6.91 -23.36 0.87
N HIS A 121 7.15 -22.16 0.32
CA HIS A 121 7.66 -21.03 1.12
C HIS A 121 6.54 -20.26 1.83
N LEU A 122 5.38 -20.11 1.21
CA LEU A 122 4.23 -19.42 1.81
C LEU A 122 3.79 -20.09 3.12
N GLU A 123 3.89 -21.42 3.20
CA GLU A 123 3.49 -22.17 4.41
C GLU A 123 4.44 -22.05 5.60
N ARG A 124 5.70 -21.65 5.39
CA ARG A 124 6.75 -21.65 6.44
C ARG A 124 7.15 -20.27 6.99
N SER A 125 6.70 -19.18 6.37
CA SER A 125 7.39 -17.89 6.55
C SER A 125 6.71 -16.86 7.45
N GLU A 126 5.51 -17.11 7.97
CA GLU A 126 4.71 -16.07 8.63
C GLU A 126 5.30 -15.50 9.92
N ALA A 127 5.89 -16.34 10.77
CA ALA A 127 6.25 -15.92 12.13
C ALA A 127 7.62 -15.22 12.23
N GLN A 128 8.57 -15.56 11.36
CA GLN A 128 9.94 -15.06 11.45
C GLN A 128 10.18 -13.71 10.76
N MET A 129 9.34 -13.33 9.79
CA MET A 129 9.54 -12.10 9.00
C MET A 129 9.14 -10.82 9.71
N ILE A 130 8.21 -10.87 10.66
CA ILE A 130 7.63 -9.66 11.29
C ILE A 130 8.64 -8.92 12.18
N SER A 131 9.61 -9.63 12.77
CA SER A 131 10.55 -9.04 13.75
C SER A 131 11.61 -8.09 13.16
N TYR A 132 11.81 -8.12 11.84
CA TYR A 132 12.85 -7.32 11.18
C TYR A 132 12.29 -6.13 10.35
N MET A 133 10.98 -5.94 10.34
CA MET A 133 10.35 -4.91 9.51
C MET A 133 10.30 -3.57 10.23
N THR A 134 10.85 -2.55 9.59
CA THR A 134 10.93 -1.20 10.15
C THR A 134 9.66 -0.38 9.90
N HIS A 135 8.86 -0.76 8.90
CA HIS A 135 7.68 -0.03 8.48
C HIS A 135 6.45 -0.92 8.40
N SER A 136 5.29 -0.30 8.54
CA SER A 136 3.98 -0.90 8.33
C SER A 136 3.17 -0.08 7.34
N PHE A 137 2.45 -0.78 6.49
CA PHE A 137 1.47 -0.20 5.59
C PHE A 137 0.07 -0.40 6.19
N LEU A 138 -0.59 0.70 6.52
CA LEU A 138 -1.97 0.69 7.01
C LEU A 138 -2.92 0.93 5.84
N MET A 139 -3.86 0.03 5.66
CA MET A 139 -4.96 0.16 4.73
C MET A 139 -6.24 0.35 5.56
N ILE A 140 -6.86 1.50 5.41
CA ILE A 140 -8.06 1.88 6.12
C ILE A 140 -9.19 1.98 5.11
N THR A 141 -10.25 1.20 5.29
CA THR A 141 -11.47 1.27 4.47
C THR A 141 -12.57 1.94 5.27
N ILE A 142 -13.18 2.98 4.71
CA ILE A 142 -14.22 3.79 5.35
C ILE A 142 -15.38 4.07 4.41
N ASN A 143 -16.49 4.57 4.95
CA ASN A 143 -17.55 5.19 4.17
C ASN A 143 -17.01 6.46 3.49
N GLN A 144 -17.50 6.76 2.30
CA GLN A 144 -17.10 7.96 1.57
C GLN A 144 -17.41 9.23 2.38
N GLY A 145 -16.48 10.18 2.39
CA GLY A 145 -16.61 11.49 3.01
C GLY A 145 -15.98 11.61 4.41
N TYR A 146 -15.34 10.54 4.93
CA TYR A 146 -14.71 10.54 6.26
C TYR A 146 -13.18 10.52 6.21
N SER A 147 -12.57 10.73 5.04
CA SER A 147 -11.11 10.66 4.89
C SER A 147 -10.36 11.73 5.67
N GLU A 148 -10.92 12.95 5.78
CA GLU A 148 -10.30 14.03 6.55
C GLU A 148 -10.26 13.68 8.05
N GLU A 149 -11.39 13.21 8.62
CA GLU A 149 -11.47 12.83 10.02
C GLU A 149 -10.50 11.70 10.39
N VAL A 150 -10.38 10.71 9.50
CA VAL A 150 -9.40 9.62 9.66
C VAL A 150 -7.97 10.15 9.60
N MET A 151 -7.68 11.04 8.66
CA MET A 151 -6.33 11.59 8.52
C MET A 151 -5.94 12.50 9.67
N ASP A 152 -6.89 13.26 10.24
CA ASP A 152 -6.63 14.06 11.44
C ASP A 152 -6.30 13.17 12.64
N ALA A 153 -7.10 12.11 12.89
CA ALA A 153 -6.81 11.15 13.94
C ALA A 153 -5.42 10.46 13.74
N ALA A 154 -5.08 10.15 12.50
CA ALA A 154 -3.80 9.53 12.17
C ALA A 154 -2.63 10.49 12.38
N LYS A 155 -2.72 11.75 11.93
CA LYS A 155 -1.67 12.76 12.05
C LYS A 155 -1.41 13.13 13.52
N GLU A 156 -2.45 13.30 14.34
CA GLU A 156 -2.34 13.51 15.79
C GLU A 156 -1.55 12.39 16.49
N SER A 157 -1.57 11.18 15.91
CA SER A 157 -0.87 9.99 16.41
C SER A 157 0.46 9.70 15.71
N GLY A 158 0.96 10.62 14.88
CA GLY A 158 2.30 10.57 14.29
C GLY A 158 2.37 10.09 12.84
N ALA A 159 1.25 9.97 12.13
CA ALA A 159 1.28 9.76 10.68
C ALA A 159 1.73 11.03 9.95
N THR A 160 2.59 10.89 8.94
CA THR A 160 3.11 12.01 8.16
C THR A 160 2.21 12.38 6.98
N GLY A 161 1.33 11.47 6.54
CA GLY A 161 0.40 11.67 5.44
C GLY A 161 -0.19 10.35 4.97
N GLY A 162 -1.08 10.43 3.99
CA GLY A 162 -1.72 9.27 3.40
C GLY A 162 -2.14 9.50 1.95
N THR A 163 -2.69 8.47 1.34
CA THR A 163 -3.26 8.51 0.00
C THR A 163 -4.68 7.97 0.05
N VAL A 164 -5.64 8.76 -0.40
CA VAL A 164 -7.05 8.38 -0.47
C VAL A 164 -7.36 7.83 -1.86
N LEU A 165 -7.98 6.67 -1.91
CA LEU A 165 -8.51 6.04 -3.11
C LEU A 165 -10.02 6.01 -3.00
N HIS A 166 -10.69 6.40 -4.08
CA HIS A 166 -12.12 6.15 -4.20
C HIS A 166 -12.34 4.71 -4.64
N ALA A 167 -13.19 4.01 -3.91
CA ALA A 167 -13.45 2.60 -4.11
C ALA A 167 -14.95 2.31 -4.08
N ARG A 168 -15.34 1.22 -4.69
CA ARG A 168 -16.68 0.66 -4.55
C ARG A 168 -16.59 -0.72 -3.94
N ARG A 169 -17.38 -0.95 -2.91
CA ARG A 169 -17.50 -2.27 -2.32
C ARG A 169 -18.18 -3.22 -3.29
N LEU A 170 -17.57 -4.39 -3.48
CA LEU A 170 -18.15 -5.51 -4.19
C LEU A 170 -18.49 -6.61 -3.19
N GLY A 171 -19.64 -7.25 -3.32
CA GLY A 171 -20.06 -8.37 -2.47
C GLY A 171 -21.50 -8.32 -2.01
N THR A 172 -21.96 -9.39 -1.33
CA THR A 172 -23.32 -9.52 -0.81
C THR A 172 -23.50 -8.77 0.53
N GLU A 173 -24.64 -8.12 0.71
CA GLU A 173 -24.95 -7.32 1.90
C GLU A 173 -25.33 -8.18 3.13
N GLU A 174 -25.68 -9.46 2.93
CA GLU A 174 -26.31 -10.31 3.94
C GLU A 174 -25.53 -10.49 5.26
N PRO A 175 -24.19 -10.68 5.26
CA PRO A 175 -23.48 -10.89 6.52
C PRO A 175 -23.48 -9.68 7.44
N MET A 176 -23.50 -8.46 6.89
CA MET A 176 -23.36 -7.23 7.68
C MET A 176 -24.71 -6.70 8.19
N LYS A 177 -25.81 -6.97 7.49
CA LYS A 177 -27.17 -6.67 7.98
C LYS A 177 -27.47 -7.37 9.30
N LYS A 178 -26.91 -8.58 9.51
CA LYS A 178 -27.03 -9.31 10.78
C LYS A 178 -26.39 -8.59 11.98
N TRP A 179 -25.42 -7.70 11.71
CA TRP A 179 -24.71 -6.92 12.73
C TRP A 179 -25.24 -5.49 12.87
N GLY A 180 -26.37 -5.16 12.21
CA GLY A 180 -26.98 -3.83 12.26
C GLY A 180 -26.17 -2.74 11.54
N ILE A 181 -25.23 -3.12 10.68
CA ILE A 181 -24.36 -2.19 9.96
C ILE A 181 -25.04 -1.83 8.64
N SER A 182 -25.37 -0.55 8.47
CA SER A 182 -25.83 0.00 7.19
C SER A 182 -24.64 0.04 6.23
N ILE A 183 -24.85 -0.45 5.01
CA ILE A 183 -23.76 -0.56 4.02
C ILE A 183 -23.91 0.56 3.01
N GLN A 184 -22.96 1.48 2.99
CA GLN A 184 -22.76 2.37 1.86
C GLN A 184 -21.91 1.65 0.80
N PRO A 185 -22.35 1.60 -0.47
CA PRO A 185 -21.57 0.95 -1.53
C PRO A 185 -20.29 1.72 -1.87
N GLU A 186 -20.32 3.05 -1.80
CA GLU A 186 -19.18 3.91 -2.04
C GLU A 186 -18.30 3.96 -0.80
N LYS A 187 -17.02 3.70 -1.01
CA LYS A 187 -15.99 3.63 0.04
C LYS A 187 -14.80 4.48 -0.35
N GLU A 188 -14.05 4.87 0.66
CA GLU A 188 -12.70 5.37 0.51
C GLU A 188 -11.73 4.38 1.15
N ILE A 189 -10.59 4.21 0.52
CA ILE A 189 -9.48 3.43 1.06
C ILE A 189 -8.34 4.41 1.28
N ILE A 190 -7.86 4.50 2.52
CA ILE A 190 -6.74 5.34 2.88
C ILE A 190 -5.51 4.45 3.09
N PHE A 191 -4.43 4.80 2.44
CA PHE A 191 -3.13 4.19 2.59
C PHE A 191 -2.23 5.08 3.42
N ILE A 192 -1.70 4.55 4.52
CA ILE A 192 -0.72 5.23 5.36
C ILE A 192 0.49 4.32 5.49
N LEU A 193 1.67 4.82 5.15
CA LEU A 193 2.93 4.16 5.45
C LEU A 193 3.52 4.81 6.70
N THR A 194 3.86 4.00 7.70
CA THR A 194 4.37 4.48 8.99
C THR A 194 5.48 3.59 9.52
N GLU A 195 6.29 4.12 10.42
CA GLU A 195 7.24 3.34 11.20
C GLU A 195 6.50 2.33 12.09
N GLN A 196 7.15 1.19 12.35
CA GLN A 196 6.54 0.07 13.08
C GLN A 196 6.14 0.43 14.52
N ASP A 197 6.88 1.30 15.18
CA ASP A 197 6.63 1.77 16.55
C ASP A 197 5.39 2.67 16.66
N LYS A 198 5.09 3.47 15.63
CA LYS A 198 3.93 4.37 15.58
C LYS A 198 2.63 3.66 15.21
N LYS A 199 2.72 2.49 14.58
CA LYS A 199 1.58 1.74 14.03
C LYS A 199 0.43 1.59 15.02
N HIS A 200 0.71 1.12 16.23
CA HIS A 200 -0.33 0.83 17.21
C HIS A 200 -1.06 2.08 17.71
N ALA A 201 -0.35 3.20 17.87
CA ALA A 201 -0.94 4.47 18.26
C ALA A 201 -1.90 4.98 17.17
N ILE A 202 -1.46 4.95 15.92
CA ILE A 202 -2.27 5.37 14.76
C ILE A 202 -3.52 4.48 14.60
N MET A 203 -3.35 3.15 14.63
CA MET A 203 -4.48 2.22 14.49
C MET A 203 -5.51 2.39 15.61
N ARG A 204 -5.07 2.64 16.85
CA ARG A 204 -5.94 2.88 18.00
C ARG A 204 -6.73 4.18 17.80
N ALA A 205 -6.06 5.28 17.48
CA ALA A 205 -6.71 6.58 17.30
C ALA A 205 -7.78 6.54 16.20
N ILE A 206 -7.48 5.90 15.06
CA ILE A 206 -8.45 5.69 13.99
C ILE A 206 -9.60 4.79 14.46
N GLY A 207 -9.31 3.70 15.18
CA GLY A 207 -10.32 2.77 15.67
C GLY A 207 -11.28 3.38 16.68
N GLU A 208 -10.80 4.27 17.55
CA GLU A 208 -11.60 4.99 18.55
C GLU A 208 -12.49 6.07 17.91
N LYS A 209 -11.94 6.86 16.97
CA LYS A 209 -12.64 7.98 16.35
C LYS A 209 -13.53 7.55 15.16
N CYS A 210 -13.00 6.70 14.29
CA CYS A 210 -13.59 6.37 13.00
C CYS A 210 -13.82 4.86 12.80
N GLY A 211 -13.87 4.10 13.89
CA GLY A 211 -14.00 2.63 13.86
C GLY A 211 -15.36 2.13 13.37
N LEU A 212 -15.56 0.82 13.42
CA LEU A 212 -16.72 0.13 12.83
C LEU A 212 -18.08 0.62 13.39
N HIS A 213 -18.10 1.10 14.61
CA HIS A 213 -19.32 1.61 15.28
C HIS A 213 -19.54 3.11 15.08
N SER A 214 -18.64 3.83 14.43
CA SER A 214 -18.83 5.22 14.00
C SER A 214 -19.56 5.30 12.65
N GLU A 215 -19.94 6.48 12.24
CA GLU A 215 -20.54 6.70 10.93
C GLU A 215 -19.55 6.42 9.77
N ALA A 216 -18.26 6.59 10.01
CA ALA A 216 -17.20 6.23 9.06
C ALA A 216 -17.11 4.71 8.82
N GLN A 217 -17.52 3.89 9.77
CA GLN A 217 -17.46 2.43 9.72
C GLN A 217 -16.07 1.91 9.30
N GLY A 218 -15.03 2.48 9.92
CA GLY A 218 -13.66 2.23 9.57
C GLY A 218 -13.17 0.84 9.93
N ILE A 219 -12.46 0.22 8.99
CA ILE A 219 -11.72 -1.03 9.18
C ILE A 219 -10.26 -0.74 8.88
N VAL A 220 -9.37 -1.02 9.83
CA VAL A 220 -7.93 -0.80 9.69
C VAL A 220 -7.20 -2.14 9.58
N ILE A 221 -6.41 -2.29 8.54
CA ILE A 221 -5.56 -3.47 8.30
C ILE A 221 -4.11 -3.01 8.27
N SER A 222 -3.24 -3.73 8.98
CA SER A 222 -1.80 -3.51 8.96
C SER A 222 -1.10 -4.62 8.18
N ILE A 223 -0.23 -4.23 7.26
CA ILE A 223 0.56 -5.10 6.41
C ILE A 223 2.04 -4.76 6.66
N PRO A 224 2.90 -5.75 6.94
CA PRO A 224 4.32 -5.51 7.14
C PRO A 224 4.99 -5.06 5.84
N VAL A 225 5.99 -4.19 5.93
CA VAL A 225 6.72 -3.65 4.79
C VAL A 225 8.20 -3.96 4.93
N ASP A 226 8.78 -4.63 3.96
CA ASP A 226 10.16 -5.11 3.98
C ASP A 226 11.15 -4.24 3.20
N ALA A 227 10.66 -3.36 2.32
CA ALA A 227 11.51 -2.43 1.59
C ALA A 227 10.75 -1.15 1.23
N VAL A 228 11.40 -0.02 1.36
CA VAL A 228 10.85 1.32 1.09
C VAL A 228 11.84 2.15 0.29
N ALA A 229 11.34 2.97 -0.63
CA ALA A 229 12.09 4.01 -1.31
C ALA A 229 11.24 5.29 -1.41
N GLY A 230 11.87 6.46 -1.28
CA GLY A 230 11.19 7.76 -1.36
C GLY A 230 10.71 8.31 -0.01
N LEU A 231 11.04 7.65 1.12
CA LEU A 231 10.94 8.28 2.44
C LEU A 231 12.21 9.09 2.69
N GLU A 232 12.06 10.39 2.86
CA GLU A 232 13.14 11.20 3.42
C GLU A 232 13.15 10.98 4.94
N LYS A 233 14.35 10.81 5.49
CA LYS A 233 14.51 11.03 6.94
C LYS A 233 14.43 12.53 7.17
N PRO A 234 13.61 12.98 8.12
CA PRO A 234 13.58 14.39 8.50
C PRO A 234 14.94 14.87 8.95
#